data_b33b29e7d12f21e636f0174cf754f4ae
#
_entry.id   b33b29e7d12f21e636f0174cf754f4ae
#
_cell.length_a   1.000
_cell.length_b   1.000
_cell.length_c   1.000
_cell.angle_alpha   90.00
_cell.angle_beta   90.00
_cell.angle_gamma   90.00
#
_symmetry.space_group_name_H-M   'P 1'
#
loop_
_entity.id
_entity.type
_entity.pdbx_description
1 polymer ?
#
loop_
_entity_poly.entity_id
_entity_poly.type
_entity_poly.pdbx_seq_one_letter_code
_entity_poly.pdbx_strand_id
1 'polypeptide(L)'
;YLACDGEVVLDRRTGASSREEEPCVPLTLRRVFDYALAAPIDELAFIDEARRLNMAAAELALGGEYGHSLGRTLRGRRELHVMGDSLFSRMLAYTSAACDARMAGAMVPVMSNSGSGNQGIAATVPVAVYARQTGASEERTRRALVLSHLTAIYIKQSLGRLSALCGCVVAATGSSC
;
A
#
# COMPACT_ATOMS: atom_id res chain seq x y z
N TYR A 1 24.60 15.45 5.04
CA TYR A 1 25.33 16.71 4.93
C TYR A 1 24.46 17.87 5.33
N LEU A 2 24.85 18.59 6.32
CA LEU A 2 24.20 19.79 6.80
C LEU A 2 25.26 20.91 6.90
N ALA A 3 25.03 22.03 6.25
CA ALA A 3 25.86 23.22 6.37
C ALA A 3 24.97 24.41 6.71
N CYS A 4 25.49 25.32 7.54
CA CYS A 4 24.86 26.57 7.90
C CYS A 4 25.90 27.71 7.69
N ASP A 5 25.53 28.72 6.93
CA ASP A 5 26.39 29.90 6.60
C ASP A 5 27.78 29.50 6.08
N GLY A 6 27.87 28.42 5.31
CA GLY A 6 29.12 27.91 4.76
C GLY A 6 29.92 26.99 5.68
N GLU A 7 29.58 26.91 6.93
CA GLU A 7 30.18 25.96 7.87
C GLU A 7 29.45 24.60 7.83
N VAL A 8 30.23 23.51 7.80
CA VAL A 8 29.71 22.14 7.81
C VAL A 8 29.36 21.76 9.24
N VAL A 9 28.06 21.70 9.54
CA VAL A 9 27.55 21.30 10.87
C VAL A 9 27.54 19.79 11.02
N LEU A 10 27.24 19.05 9.95
CA LEU A 10 27.20 17.59 9.96
C LEU A 10 27.60 17.04 8.58
N ASP A 11 28.65 16.25 8.54
CA ASP A 11 29.02 15.50 7.34
C ASP A 11 29.08 13.99 7.65
N ARG A 12 28.15 13.25 7.13
CA ARG A 12 28.09 11.80 7.22
C ARG A 12 28.43 11.09 5.90
N ARG A 13 28.91 11.83 4.90
CA ARG A 13 29.21 11.26 3.57
C ARG A 13 30.43 10.33 3.62
N THR A 14 31.41 10.66 4.47
CA THR A 14 32.62 9.85 4.64
C THR A 14 32.53 8.84 5.78
N GLY A 15 31.50 8.95 6.63
CA GLY A 15 31.22 8.07 7.75
C GLY A 15 30.07 7.10 7.48
N ALA A 16 29.77 6.79 6.23
CA ALA A 16 28.91 5.66 5.92
C ALA A 16 29.64 4.41 6.40
N SER A 17 29.49 4.11 7.72
CA SER A 17 29.71 2.75 8.17
C SER A 17 28.92 1.87 7.20
N SER A 18 29.61 0.94 6.58
CA SER A 18 28.96 -0.22 6.01
C SER A 18 28.03 -0.75 7.10
N ARG A 19 26.74 -0.31 7.09
CA ARG A 19 25.71 -1.12 7.71
C ARG A 19 25.92 -2.45 7.02
N GLU A 20 26.35 -3.44 7.78
CA GLU A 20 26.29 -4.83 7.35
C GLU A 20 24.89 -4.94 6.75
N GLU A 21 24.80 -5.10 5.45
CA GLU A 21 23.53 -5.32 4.79
C GLU A 21 22.99 -6.59 5.43
N GLU A 22 21.98 -6.44 6.30
CA GLU A 22 21.30 -7.62 6.81
C GLU A 22 21.02 -8.50 5.60
N PRO A 23 21.33 -9.79 5.65
CA PRO A 23 21.21 -10.66 4.49
C PRO A 23 19.78 -10.60 3.97
N CYS A 24 19.60 -9.81 2.92
CA CYS A 24 18.29 -9.65 2.30
C CYS A 24 17.91 -11.00 1.70
N VAL A 25 16.84 -11.60 2.22
CA VAL A 25 16.32 -12.85 1.67
C VAL A 25 15.96 -12.61 0.20
N PRO A 26 16.62 -13.30 -0.76
CA PRO A 26 16.31 -13.10 -2.15
C PRO A 26 14.89 -13.61 -2.42
N LEU A 27 13.97 -12.66 -2.62
CA LEU A 27 12.61 -12.99 -2.99
C LEU A 27 12.56 -13.39 -4.47
N THR A 28 11.79 -14.44 -4.73
CA THR A 28 11.33 -14.78 -6.08
C THR A 28 9.81 -14.84 -6.05
N LEU A 29 9.16 -14.61 -7.19
CA LEU A 29 7.70 -14.67 -7.25
C LEU A 29 7.18 -16.04 -6.79
N ARG A 30 7.91 -17.11 -7.12
CA ARG A 30 7.57 -18.47 -6.67
C ARG A 30 7.58 -18.60 -5.14
N ARG A 31 8.63 -18.10 -4.47
CA ARG A 31 8.71 -18.11 -3.01
C ARG A 31 7.61 -17.28 -2.36
N VAL A 32 7.31 -16.11 -2.93
CA VAL A 32 6.22 -15.25 -2.46
C VAL A 32 4.88 -15.98 -2.52
N PHE A 33 4.61 -16.63 -3.65
CA PHE A 33 3.39 -17.39 -3.87
C PHE A 33 3.28 -18.59 -2.93
N ASP A 34 4.33 -19.41 -2.86
CA ASP A 34 4.35 -20.60 -2.01
C ASP A 34 4.18 -20.23 -0.53
N TYR A 35 4.83 -19.16 -0.05
CA TYR A 35 4.66 -18.66 1.31
C TYR A 35 3.23 -18.19 1.57
N ALA A 36 2.68 -17.37 0.69
CA ALA A 36 1.32 -16.86 0.87
C ALA A 36 0.27 -17.97 0.96
N LEU A 37 0.48 -19.09 0.25
CA LEU A 37 -0.44 -20.23 0.27
C LEU A 37 -0.20 -21.22 1.43
N ALA A 38 1.06 -21.46 1.80
CA ALA A 38 1.43 -22.54 2.71
C ALA A 38 1.71 -22.10 4.14
N ALA A 39 2.00 -20.80 4.37
CA ALA A 39 2.31 -20.33 5.72
C ALA A 39 1.13 -20.55 6.68
N PRO A 40 1.42 -20.86 7.96
CA PRO A 40 0.39 -20.96 9.00
C PRO A 40 -0.41 -19.66 9.10
N ILE A 41 -1.72 -19.76 9.18
CA ILE A 41 -2.60 -18.59 9.11
C ILE A 41 -2.38 -17.61 10.27
N ASP A 42 -1.95 -18.11 11.41
CA ASP A 42 -1.67 -17.29 12.60
C ASP A 42 -0.43 -16.41 12.40
N GLU A 43 0.57 -16.88 11.64
CA GLU A 43 1.74 -16.10 11.29
C GLU A 43 1.38 -14.93 10.35
N LEU A 44 0.29 -15.04 9.60
CA LEU A 44 -0.20 -14.02 8.68
C LEU A 44 -1.13 -12.99 9.34
N ALA A 45 -1.46 -13.16 10.62
CA ALA A 45 -2.45 -12.33 11.31
C ALA A 45 -2.05 -10.84 11.36
N PHE A 46 -0.75 -10.52 11.34
CA PHE A 46 -0.26 -9.15 11.33
C PHE A 46 -0.80 -8.31 10.16
N ILE A 47 -1.16 -8.94 9.04
CA ILE A 47 -1.64 -8.23 7.84
C ILE A 47 -3.04 -7.63 8.04
N ASP A 48 -3.80 -8.12 9.02
CA ASP A 48 -5.10 -7.57 9.37
C ASP A 48 -5.00 -6.11 9.82
N GLU A 49 -3.89 -5.74 10.46
CA GLU A 49 -3.66 -4.36 10.86
C GLU A 49 -3.51 -3.44 9.63
N ALA A 50 -2.83 -3.90 8.57
CA ALA A 50 -2.76 -3.15 7.32
C ALA A 50 -4.16 -2.94 6.71
N ARG A 51 -4.98 -4.00 6.69
CA ARG A 51 -6.37 -3.93 6.25
C ARG A 51 -7.17 -2.92 7.08
N ARG A 52 -7.09 -3.03 8.39
CA ARG A 52 -7.83 -2.16 9.32
C ARG A 52 -7.48 -0.69 9.13
N LEU A 53 -6.20 -0.35 9.12
CA LEU A 53 -5.72 1.02 9.01
C LEU A 53 -6.05 1.64 7.64
N ASN A 54 -5.72 0.94 6.57
CA ASN A 54 -5.87 1.49 5.22
C ASN A 54 -7.34 1.58 4.80
N MET A 55 -8.20 0.66 5.26
CA MET A 55 -9.64 0.77 5.04
C MET A 55 -10.27 1.89 5.86
N ALA A 56 -9.83 2.11 7.10
CA ALA A 56 -10.29 3.23 7.92
C ALA A 56 -9.97 4.58 7.27
N ALA A 57 -8.78 4.72 6.66
CA ALA A 57 -8.42 5.92 5.91
C ALA A 57 -9.34 6.15 4.69
N ALA A 58 -9.69 5.07 3.98
CA ALA A 58 -10.63 5.14 2.86
C ALA A 58 -12.04 5.58 3.32
N GLU A 59 -12.54 4.97 4.37
CA GLU A 59 -13.88 5.26 4.91
C GLU A 59 -13.97 6.69 5.47
N LEU A 60 -12.92 7.17 6.13
CA LEU A 60 -12.81 8.55 6.57
C LEU A 60 -12.97 9.53 5.41
N ALA A 61 -12.23 9.32 4.31
CA ALA A 61 -12.25 10.23 3.17
C ALA A 61 -13.53 10.14 2.34
N LEU A 62 -14.17 8.97 2.28
CA LEU A 62 -15.48 8.85 1.64
C LEU A 62 -16.58 9.61 2.39
N GLY A 63 -16.43 9.76 3.71
CA GLY A 63 -17.37 10.51 4.57
C GLY A 63 -17.07 12.00 4.70
N GLY A 64 -15.91 12.47 4.22
CA GLY A 64 -15.44 13.85 4.41
C GLY A 64 -14.91 14.51 3.15
N GLU A 65 -14.26 15.66 3.33
CA GLU A 65 -13.60 16.41 2.25
C GLU A 65 -12.08 16.37 2.48
N TYR A 66 -11.39 15.61 1.65
CA TYR A 66 -9.95 15.43 1.75
C TYR A 66 -9.30 15.53 0.37
N GLY A 67 -8.25 16.33 0.27
CA GLY A 67 -7.48 16.51 -0.94
C GLY A 67 -8.37 16.92 -2.13
N HIS A 68 -8.29 16.17 -3.20
CA HIS A 68 -9.14 16.38 -4.38
C HIS A 68 -10.51 15.68 -4.28
N SER A 69 -10.77 14.98 -3.19
CA SER A 69 -11.99 14.18 -2.95
C SER A 69 -12.31 13.23 -4.13
N LEU A 70 -11.27 12.69 -4.77
CA LEU A 70 -11.41 11.85 -5.96
C LEU A 70 -12.21 10.59 -5.64
N GLY A 71 -11.89 9.92 -4.53
CA GLY A 71 -12.62 8.73 -4.12
C GLY A 71 -14.11 9.00 -3.90
N ARG A 72 -14.45 10.11 -3.24
CA ARG A 72 -15.83 10.54 -3.00
C ARG A 72 -16.53 10.90 -4.33
N THR A 73 -15.84 11.62 -5.21
CA THR A 73 -16.35 11.96 -6.56
C THR A 73 -16.71 10.70 -7.34
N LEU A 74 -15.84 9.70 -7.37
CA LEU A 74 -16.08 8.41 -8.05
C LEU A 74 -17.31 7.66 -7.50
N ARG A 75 -17.78 7.98 -6.29
CA ARG A 75 -19.05 7.48 -5.70
C ARG A 75 -20.22 8.41 -5.92
N GLY A 76 -20.04 9.52 -6.63
CA GLY A 76 -21.10 10.47 -6.98
C GLY A 76 -22.10 9.89 -7.98
N ARG A 77 -23.33 10.45 -8.00
CA ARG A 77 -24.42 9.96 -8.86
C ARG A 77 -24.05 9.97 -10.34
N ARG A 78 -23.33 11.01 -10.78
CA ARG A 78 -22.94 11.20 -12.18
C ARG A 78 -21.91 10.15 -12.61
N GLU A 79 -20.88 9.97 -11.81
CA GLU A 79 -19.79 9.03 -12.07
C GLU A 79 -20.30 7.59 -12.03
N LEU A 80 -21.20 7.27 -11.10
CA LEU A 80 -21.85 5.96 -11.03
C LEU A 80 -22.78 5.71 -12.24
N HIS A 81 -23.38 6.77 -12.79
CA HIS A 81 -24.17 6.63 -14.02
C HIS A 81 -23.29 6.26 -15.23
N VAL A 82 -22.09 6.80 -15.30
CA VAL A 82 -21.13 6.54 -16.40
C VAL A 82 -20.39 5.23 -16.23
N MET A 83 -19.87 4.95 -15.02
CA MET A 83 -18.98 3.81 -14.75
C MET A 83 -19.72 2.58 -14.19
N GLY A 84 -20.97 2.74 -13.78
CA GLY A 84 -21.73 1.73 -13.04
C GLY A 84 -21.22 1.55 -11.60
N ASP A 85 -22.06 0.93 -10.76
CA ASP A 85 -21.68 0.51 -9.41
C ASP A 85 -21.03 -0.88 -9.42
N SER A 86 -19.94 -0.99 -10.17
CA SER A 86 -19.20 -2.24 -10.33
C SER A 86 -18.19 -2.45 -9.19
N LEU A 87 -17.72 -3.69 -9.05
CA LEU A 87 -16.60 -4.01 -8.15
C LEU A 87 -15.38 -3.16 -8.46
N PHE A 88 -15.06 -2.97 -9.74
CA PHE A 88 -13.95 -2.15 -10.19
C PHE A 88 -14.10 -0.68 -9.73
N SER A 89 -15.27 -0.06 -9.96
CA SER A 89 -15.51 1.33 -9.54
C SER A 89 -15.40 1.50 -8.01
N ARG A 90 -15.80 0.48 -7.25
CA ARG A 90 -15.66 0.47 -5.79
C ARG A 90 -14.19 0.37 -5.36
N MET A 91 -13.42 -0.57 -5.92
CA MET A 91 -11.99 -0.67 -5.64
C MET A 91 -11.26 0.63 -5.95
N LEU A 92 -11.55 1.23 -7.09
CA LEU A 92 -10.95 2.50 -7.50
C LEU A 92 -11.31 3.63 -6.51
N ALA A 93 -12.59 3.77 -6.18
CA ALA A 93 -13.06 4.82 -5.27
C ALA A 93 -12.46 4.71 -3.86
N TYR A 94 -12.45 3.51 -3.27
CA TYR A 94 -11.89 3.31 -1.94
C TYR A 94 -10.38 3.54 -1.90
N THR A 95 -9.65 3.06 -2.92
CA THR A 95 -8.20 3.26 -3.00
C THR A 95 -7.85 4.73 -3.17
N SER A 96 -8.56 5.44 -4.05
CA SER A 96 -8.40 6.88 -4.24
C SER A 96 -8.72 7.66 -2.97
N ALA A 97 -9.80 7.30 -2.27
CA ALA A 97 -10.20 7.96 -1.03
C ALA A 97 -9.13 7.83 0.07
N ALA A 98 -8.55 6.63 0.25
CA ALA A 98 -7.47 6.45 1.22
C ALA A 98 -6.23 7.30 0.86
N CYS A 99 -5.91 7.42 -0.43
CA CYS A 99 -4.86 8.32 -0.89
C CYS A 99 -5.22 9.80 -0.69
N ASP A 100 -6.47 10.21 -0.93
CA ASP A 100 -6.96 11.56 -0.67
C ASP A 100 -6.77 11.93 0.81
N ALA A 101 -7.20 11.07 1.74
CA ALA A 101 -7.00 11.29 3.18
C ALA A 101 -5.52 11.49 3.53
N ARG A 102 -4.68 10.55 3.09
CA ARG A 102 -3.26 10.59 3.39
C ARG A 102 -2.57 11.82 2.80
N MET A 103 -2.83 12.14 1.53
CA MET A 103 -2.19 13.27 0.85
C MET A 103 -2.67 14.63 1.34
N ALA A 104 -3.89 14.70 1.90
CA ALA A 104 -4.40 15.89 2.57
C ALA A 104 -3.86 16.08 3.99
N GLY A 105 -3.05 15.14 4.50
CA GLY A 105 -2.53 15.20 5.85
C GLY A 105 -3.56 14.88 6.93
N ALA A 106 -4.57 14.07 6.62
CA ALA A 106 -5.54 13.64 7.61
C ALA A 106 -4.85 12.94 8.79
N MET A 107 -5.33 13.21 10.01
CA MET A 107 -4.80 12.60 11.22
C MET A 107 -5.30 11.16 11.38
N VAL A 108 -4.98 10.33 10.39
CA VAL A 108 -5.33 8.91 10.36
C VAL A 108 -4.08 8.10 10.02
N PRO A 109 -3.76 7.05 10.78
CA PRO A 109 -2.62 6.20 10.47
C PRO A 109 -2.89 5.35 9.23
N VAL A 110 -1.85 5.14 8.43
CA VAL A 110 -1.88 4.20 7.31
C VAL A 110 -0.72 3.23 7.42
N MET A 111 -0.94 1.98 7.07
CA MET A 111 0.12 0.99 6.96
C MET A 111 0.86 1.21 5.64
N SER A 112 2.17 1.43 5.73
CA SER A 112 3.03 1.56 4.55
C SER A 112 3.52 0.21 4.02
N ASN A 113 3.95 0.21 2.77
CA ASN A 113 4.74 -0.86 2.19
C ASN A 113 6.03 -0.27 1.61
N SER A 114 7.18 -0.87 1.90
CA SER A 114 8.50 -0.42 1.41
C SER A 114 8.76 1.09 1.61
N GLY A 115 8.30 1.65 2.73
CA GLY A 115 8.51 3.05 3.10
C GLY A 115 7.54 4.05 2.44
N SER A 116 6.52 3.59 1.73
CA SER A 116 5.49 4.45 1.12
C SER A 116 4.09 4.09 1.60
N GLY A 117 3.38 5.09 2.16
CA GLY A 117 1.99 4.91 2.59
C GLY A 117 1.04 4.65 1.43
N ASN A 118 1.17 5.40 0.31
CA ASN A 118 0.34 5.16 -0.87
C ASN A 118 0.61 3.78 -1.48
N GLN A 119 1.85 3.29 -1.40
CA GLN A 119 2.16 1.91 -1.80
C GLN A 119 1.45 0.89 -0.91
N GLY A 120 1.44 1.12 0.41
CA GLY A 120 0.69 0.28 1.34
C GLY A 120 -0.82 0.31 1.09
N ILE A 121 -1.39 1.50 0.83
CA ILE A 121 -2.80 1.65 0.45
C ILE A 121 -3.12 0.87 -0.83
N ALA A 122 -2.32 1.04 -1.89
CA ALA A 122 -2.56 0.38 -3.17
C ALA A 122 -2.36 -1.14 -3.12
N ALA A 123 -1.51 -1.65 -2.22
CA ALA A 123 -1.37 -3.09 -1.98
C ALA A 123 -2.51 -3.68 -1.14
N THR A 124 -3.18 -2.86 -0.31
CA THR A 124 -4.17 -3.34 0.67
C THR A 124 -5.61 -3.14 0.20
N VAL A 125 -5.97 -1.90 -0.15
CA VAL A 125 -7.37 -1.49 -0.29
C VAL A 125 -8.09 -2.22 -1.42
N PRO A 126 -7.52 -2.39 -2.63
CA PRO A 126 -8.19 -3.14 -3.69
C PRO A 126 -8.53 -4.57 -3.28
N VAL A 127 -7.58 -5.27 -2.64
CA VAL A 127 -7.76 -6.65 -2.17
C VAL A 127 -8.84 -6.72 -1.08
N ALA A 128 -8.80 -5.81 -0.12
CA ALA A 128 -9.78 -5.76 0.97
C ALA A 128 -11.21 -5.46 0.46
N VAL A 129 -11.35 -4.54 -0.50
CA VAL A 129 -12.64 -4.23 -1.13
C VAL A 129 -13.14 -5.43 -1.94
N TYR A 130 -12.26 -6.07 -2.71
CA TYR A 130 -12.60 -7.28 -3.44
C TYR A 130 -13.11 -8.38 -2.51
N ALA A 131 -12.35 -8.70 -1.47
CA ALA A 131 -12.69 -9.72 -0.51
C ALA A 131 -14.06 -9.44 0.16
N ARG A 132 -14.31 -8.20 0.56
CA ARG A 132 -15.58 -7.77 1.17
C ARG A 132 -16.76 -7.94 0.20
N GLN A 133 -16.59 -7.59 -1.07
CA GLN A 133 -17.66 -7.66 -2.06
C GLN A 133 -17.98 -9.07 -2.53
N THR A 134 -16.98 -9.95 -2.52
CA THR A 134 -17.14 -11.37 -2.94
C THR A 134 -17.46 -12.31 -1.79
N GLY A 135 -17.45 -11.82 -0.54
CA GLY A 135 -17.65 -12.66 0.64
C GLY A 135 -16.51 -13.68 0.85
N ALA A 136 -15.26 -13.30 0.49
CA ALA A 136 -14.11 -14.16 0.70
C ALA A 136 -13.89 -14.43 2.20
N SER A 137 -13.45 -15.64 2.55
CA SER A 137 -13.13 -15.99 3.93
C SER A 137 -11.95 -15.16 4.46
N GLU A 138 -11.87 -15.01 5.78
CA GLU A 138 -10.76 -14.30 6.44
C GLU A 138 -9.41 -14.92 6.06
N GLU A 139 -9.31 -16.23 6.01
CA GLU A 139 -8.09 -16.90 5.58
C GLU A 139 -7.69 -16.51 4.14
N ARG A 140 -8.62 -16.59 3.20
CA ARG A 140 -8.36 -16.21 1.80
C ARG A 140 -7.96 -14.73 1.70
N THR A 141 -8.60 -13.87 2.47
CA THR A 141 -8.31 -12.45 2.51
C THR A 141 -6.90 -12.19 3.03
N ARG A 142 -6.49 -12.82 4.15
CA ARG A 142 -5.12 -12.71 4.68
C ARG A 142 -4.07 -13.17 3.67
N ARG A 143 -4.28 -14.35 3.07
CA ARG A 143 -3.36 -14.90 2.05
C ARG A 143 -3.22 -13.98 0.84
N ALA A 144 -4.32 -13.46 0.33
CA ALA A 144 -4.32 -12.52 -0.78
C ALA A 144 -3.61 -11.20 -0.43
N LEU A 145 -3.83 -10.66 0.77
CA LEU A 145 -3.13 -9.47 1.24
C LEU A 145 -1.61 -9.70 1.35
N VAL A 146 -1.21 -10.83 1.94
CA VAL A 146 0.21 -11.18 2.04
C VAL A 146 0.84 -11.35 0.66
N LEU A 147 0.17 -12.03 -0.27
CA LEU A 147 0.63 -12.16 -1.65
C LEU A 147 0.82 -10.79 -2.31
N SER A 148 -0.16 -9.91 -2.19
CA SER A 148 -0.11 -8.54 -2.72
C SER A 148 1.08 -7.75 -2.17
N HIS A 149 1.23 -7.73 -0.86
CA HIS A 149 2.30 -6.98 -0.20
C HIS A 149 3.70 -7.52 -0.51
N LEU A 150 3.88 -8.84 -0.50
CA LEU A 150 5.18 -9.46 -0.82
C LEU A 150 5.53 -9.32 -2.30
N THR A 151 4.55 -9.37 -3.20
CA THR A 151 4.78 -9.10 -4.63
C THR A 151 5.25 -7.67 -4.85
N ALA A 152 4.64 -6.69 -4.17
CA ALA A 152 5.10 -5.30 -4.22
C ALA A 152 6.54 -5.15 -3.69
N ILE A 153 6.89 -5.83 -2.60
CA ILE A 153 8.25 -5.84 -2.05
C ILE A 153 9.23 -6.51 -3.04
N TYR A 154 8.85 -7.62 -3.63
CA TYR A 154 9.65 -8.33 -4.65
C TYR A 154 10.00 -7.41 -5.83
N ILE A 155 9.01 -6.72 -6.39
CA ILE A 155 9.25 -5.76 -7.48
C ILE A 155 10.15 -4.61 -6.99
N LYS A 156 9.90 -4.11 -5.77
CA LYS A 156 10.66 -3.00 -5.19
C LYS A 156 12.13 -3.34 -4.95
N GLN A 157 12.48 -4.58 -4.67
CA GLN A 157 13.88 -5.01 -4.56
C GLN A 157 14.68 -4.76 -5.84
N SER A 158 14.06 -4.93 -7.00
CA SER A 158 14.70 -4.68 -8.31
C SER A 158 14.81 -3.19 -8.64
N LEU A 159 13.95 -2.35 -8.05
CA LEU A 159 13.91 -0.90 -8.32
C LEU A 159 14.81 -0.09 -7.36
N GLY A 160 15.25 -0.69 -6.26
CA GLY A 160 16.01 -0.01 -5.21
C GLY A 160 15.15 0.86 -4.30
N ARG A 161 15.80 1.43 -3.27
CA ARG A 161 15.14 2.23 -2.22
C ARG A 161 14.51 3.51 -2.78
N LEU A 162 15.26 4.22 -3.61
CA LEU A 162 14.84 5.45 -4.27
C LEU A 162 14.67 5.15 -5.76
N SER A 163 13.46 5.20 -6.24
CA SER A 163 13.18 5.02 -7.66
C SER A 163 12.27 6.15 -8.16
N ALA A 164 12.47 6.54 -9.41
CA ALA A 164 11.59 7.48 -10.08
C ALA A 164 10.20 6.89 -10.39
N LEU A 165 10.07 5.56 -10.34
CA LEU A 165 8.80 4.89 -10.54
C LEU A 165 7.90 5.06 -9.31
N CYS A 166 6.66 5.45 -9.54
CA CYS A 166 5.68 5.62 -8.48
C CYS A 166 5.40 4.29 -7.75
N GLY A 167 5.51 4.31 -6.41
CA GLY A 167 5.25 3.14 -5.58
C GLY A 167 3.82 2.59 -5.73
N CYS A 168 2.84 3.45 -6.08
CA CYS A 168 1.47 3.00 -6.33
C CYS A 168 1.37 2.07 -7.53
N VAL A 169 2.16 2.29 -8.60
CA VAL A 169 2.19 1.39 -9.77
C VAL A 169 2.73 0.02 -9.37
N VAL A 170 3.81 0.00 -8.59
CA VAL A 170 4.41 -1.25 -8.07
C VAL A 170 3.40 -2.02 -7.23
N ALA A 171 2.72 -1.34 -6.33
CA ALA A 171 1.75 -1.96 -5.43
C ALA A 171 0.47 -2.39 -6.15
N ALA A 172 0.02 -1.62 -7.16
CA ALA A 172 -1.13 -2.00 -7.98
C ALA A 172 -0.85 -3.31 -8.75
N THR A 173 0.39 -3.52 -9.21
CA THR A 173 0.79 -4.82 -9.78
C THR A 173 0.63 -5.93 -8.75
N GLY A 174 1.10 -5.72 -7.50
CA GLY A 174 0.95 -6.69 -6.42
C GLY A 174 -0.52 -7.02 -6.10
N SER A 175 -1.39 -6.01 -6.04
CA SER A 175 -2.81 -6.20 -5.73
C SER A 175 -3.63 -6.79 -6.90
N SER A 176 -3.05 -6.84 -8.10
CA SER A 176 -3.67 -7.44 -9.29
C SER A 176 -3.37 -8.94 -9.43
N CYS A 177 -2.42 -9.47 -8.65
CA CYS A 177 -2.09 -10.90 -8.61
C CYS A 177 -3.10 -11.67 -7.78
#